data_2094737cbdd14cda953c18e4ded43b95
#
_entry.id   2094737cbdd14cda953c18e4ded43b95
#
_cell.length_a   1.000
_cell.length_b   1.000
_cell.length_c   1.000
_cell.angle_alpha   90.00
_cell.angle_beta   90.00
_cell.angle_gamma   90.00
#
_symmetry.space_group_name_H-M   'P 1'
#
loop_
_entity.id
_entity.type
_entity.pdbx_description
1 polymer ?
#
loop_
_entity_poly.entity_id
_entity_poly.type
_entity_poly.pdbx_seq_one_letter_code
_entity_poly.pdbx_strand_id
1 'polypeptide(L)'
;MRSIYILVLLFLTLNFYAKSRNDFDKIADQIGRLSFTEPGTSHKLVDNLYAIAKNHPEEKQLLPLCLYWESVLFYAQGIADDKIEGRITKTLKQYDKGTYPFEHALLLHSLALNDVIIGNYTEALANSLSALTVYKKLDNPLFAARVLQLLGVICHRTRNYEMAENFLKESLVKESPKNEYYKSLINMHSAQLLIPDKKPGAIKSMNALIPIIEKYNDKGLKAVLYLNLGGGYFLNNERDKAYPFYEKALGVNKRIQNESFTVSLLINYTTYCVVNGKYADAKRYIDEAEKIALHLNNAEQISLVYLVAFSLYESINDLPKSHEYLKKYNVLKDKIASSSSTIDSYQAYVSSFLKSAEKEVTISREEAKMEKRRGLIYLAFGLFLILLTAAILIIVQQKRRQMAIIKESEKSALEKQLLFEKTIQQINAEKHKEVLAAKEREVTSYSLILSNKNNVLQEVLSETRQLKKVLNPGAETAYRNIIKTINDNLNKDPEQHKFMYHFNEVHPDFFTKLKDLCPDLTENNLRICAYFKMGMSNKQVAAILNISVETVKNGRYRLKKKLRLGEDQNLDDFLRSF
;
A
#
# COMPACT_ATOMS: atom_id res chain seq x y z
N MET A 1 55.51 -18.59 18.10
CA MET A 1 55.45 -18.17 16.70
C MET A 1 54.16 -18.58 15.98
N ARG A 2 53.65 -19.82 16.09
CA ARG A 2 52.37 -20.22 15.45
C ARG A 2 51.14 -19.36 15.89
N SER A 3 51.04 -19.00 17.17
CA SER A 3 49.90 -18.18 17.69
C SER A 3 49.90 -16.73 17.19
N ILE A 4 51.07 -16.15 16.92
CA ILE A 4 51.20 -14.80 16.35
C ILE A 4 50.81 -14.78 14.88
N TYR A 5 51.16 -15.85 14.14
CA TYR A 5 50.79 -16.01 12.74
C TYR A 5 49.26 -16.16 12.56
N ILE A 6 48.61 -16.87 13.47
CA ILE A 6 47.13 -17.02 13.46
C ILE A 6 46.45 -15.68 13.80
N LEU A 7 47.01 -14.93 14.76
CA LEU A 7 46.47 -13.57 15.11
C LEU A 7 46.66 -12.56 13.98
N VAL A 8 47.82 -12.59 13.29
CA VAL A 8 48.08 -11.73 12.13
C VAL A 8 47.22 -12.11 10.94
N LEU A 9 47.01 -13.42 10.69
CA LEU A 9 46.08 -13.89 9.67
C LEU A 9 44.62 -13.52 9.99
N LEU A 10 44.20 -13.67 11.24
CA LEU A 10 42.87 -13.21 11.71
C LEU A 10 42.72 -11.68 11.58
N PHE A 11 43.76 -10.91 11.89
CA PHE A 11 43.74 -9.45 11.76
C PHE A 11 43.75 -9.00 10.31
N LEU A 12 44.45 -9.70 9.42
CA LEU A 12 44.45 -9.44 7.99
C LEU A 12 43.09 -9.83 7.36
N THR A 13 42.53 -10.96 7.75
CA THR A 13 41.20 -11.37 7.26
C THR A 13 40.12 -10.45 7.78
N LEU A 14 40.15 -10.01 9.04
CA LEU A 14 39.22 -9.04 9.59
C LEU A 14 39.35 -7.65 8.91
N ASN A 15 40.53 -7.20 8.58
CA ASN A 15 40.77 -5.95 7.84
C ASN A 15 40.31 -6.05 6.38
N PHE A 16 40.54 -7.20 5.73
CA PHE A 16 40.02 -7.45 4.36
C PHE A 16 38.50 -7.52 4.36
N TYR A 17 37.90 -8.18 5.34
CA TYR A 17 36.47 -8.31 5.56
C TYR A 17 35.81 -6.92 5.77
N ALA A 18 36.40 -6.09 6.62
CA ALA A 18 35.94 -4.72 6.87
C ALA A 18 36.07 -3.81 5.63
N LYS A 19 37.05 -4.06 4.76
CA LYS A 19 37.27 -3.25 3.55
C LYS A 19 36.29 -3.62 2.45
N SER A 20 36.07 -4.89 2.17
CA SER A 20 35.11 -5.36 1.16
C SER A 20 33.68 -4.93 1.51
N ARG A 21 33.32 -5.04 2.78
CA ARG A 21 32.02 -4.59 3.29
C ARG A 21 31.84 -3.08 3.15
N ASN A 22 32.85 -2.29 3.49
CA ASN A 22 32.78 -0.84 3.34
C ASN A 22 32.63 -0.39 1.88
N ASP A 23 33.33 -1.05 0.96
CA ASP A 23 33.20 -0.78 -0.47
C ASP A 23 31.83 -1.21 -1.02
N PHE A 24 31.29 -2.35 -0.57
CA PHE A 24 29.95 -2.80 -0.88
C PHE A 24 28.89 -1.78 -0.40
N ASP A 25 28.97 -1.36 0.86
CA ASP A 25 28.00 -0.42 1.46
C ASP A 25 28.04 0.97 0.76
N LYS A 26 29.21 1.44 0.31
CA LYS A 26 29.33 2.69 -0.49
C LYS A 26 28.65 2.54 -1.85
N ILE A 27 28.87 1.43 -2.55
CA ILE A 27 28.23 1.18 -3.85
C ILE A 27 26.71 1.06 -3.66
N ALA A 28 26.27 0.36 -2.63
CA ALA A 28 24.86 0.21 -2.28
C ALA A 28 24.17 1.55 -1.99
N ASP A 29 24.83 2.47 -1.26
CA ASP A 29 24.33 3.82 -1.02
C ASP A 29 24.25 4.63 -2.33
N GLN A 30 25.22 4.50 -3.22
CA GLN A 30 25.17 5.13 -4.55
C GLN A 30 24.00 4.61 -5.40
N ILE A 31 23.74 3.30 -5.40
CA ILE A 31 22.57 2.72 -6.08
C ILE A 31 21.30 3.36 -5.53
N GLY A 32 21.15 3.41 -4.20
CA GLY A 32 19.98 4.02 -3.58
C GLY A 32 19.73 5.48 -4.00
N ARG A 33 20.78 6.24 -4.28
CA ARG A 33 20.70 7.65 -4.73
C ARG A 33 20.49 7.79 -6.23
N LEU A 34 21.09 6.92 -7.04
CA LEU A 34 21.17 7.09 -8.50
C LEU A 34 20.11 6.27 -9.24
N SER A 35 19.48 5.27 -8.61
CA SER A 35 18.53 4.34 -9.25
C SER A 35 17.43 5.05 -10.05
N PHE A 36 16.96 6.18 -9.56
CA PHE A 36 15.93 6.96 -10.24
C PHE A 36 16.51 7.91 -11.30
N THR A 37 17.68 8.50 -11.07
CA THR A 37 18.22 9.59 -11.90
C THR A 37 19.20 9.13 -12.97
N GLU A 38 19.96 8.08 -12.69
CA GLU A 38 21.01 7.55 -13.55
C GLU A 38 20.92 6.03 -13.65
N PRO A 39 19.87 5.49 -14.29
CA PRO A 39 19.64 4.04 -14.33
C PRO A 39 20.81 3.28 -14.96
N GLY A 40 21.41 3.78 -16.04
CA GLY A 40 22.57 3.14 -16.69
C GLY A 40 23.82 3.07 -15.80
N THR A 41 24.07 4.11 -14.98
CA THR A 41 25.14 4.08 -13.97
C THR A 41 24.80 3.09 -12.85
N SER A 42 23.56 3.06 -12.42
CA SER A 42 23.10 2.17 -11.34
C SER A 42 23.15 0.69 -11.74
N HIS A 43 22.85 0.34 -12.99
CA HIS A 43 23.04 -1.04 -13.49
C HIS A 43 24.50 -1.48 -13.37
N LYS A 44 25.46 -0.65 -13.79
CA LYS A 44 26.89 -0.95 -13.64
C LYS A 44 27.32 -1.11 -12.18
N LEU A 45 26.72 -0.32 -11.28
CA LEU A 45 26.96 -0.43 -9.85
C LEU A 45 26.41 -1.75 -9.27
N VAL A 46 25.26 -2.20 -9.74
CA VAL A 46 24.69 -3.52 -9.37
C VAL A 46 25.60 -4.64 -9.87
N ASP A 47 26.11 -4.56 -11.11
CA ASP A 47 27.08 -5.54 -11.62
C ASP A 47 28.33 -5.60 -10.75
N ASN A 48 28.82 -4.43 -10.27
CA ASN A 48 29.95 -4.37 -9.34
C ASN A 48 29.62 -5.02 -7.99
N LEU A 49 28.41 -4.89 -7.46
CA LEU A 49 28.01 -5.60 -6.23
C LEU A 49 28.06 -7.12 -6.44
N TYR A 50 27.56 -7.63 -7.58
CA TYR A 50 27.62 -9.05 -7.91
C TYR A 50 29.06 -9.54 -8.08
N ALA A 51 29.93 -8.72 -8.66
CA ALA A 51 31.36 -9.05 -8.78
C ALA A 51 32.02 -9.15 -7.39
N ILE A 52 31.71 -8.26 -6.46
CA ILE A 52 32.19 -8.35 -5.07
C ILE A 52 31.66 -9.62 -4.42
N ALA A 53 30.36 -9.89 -4.49
CA ALA A 53 29.74 -11.07 -3.91
C ALA A 53 30.32 -12.38 -4.48
N LYS A 54 30.64 -12.42 -5.77
CA LYS A 54 31.29 -13.57 -6.43
C LYS A 54 32.72 -13.81 -5.93
N ASN A 55 33.44 -12.73 -5.63
CA ASN A 55 34.81 -12.81 -5.12
C ASN A 55 34.88 -13.14 -3.62
N HIS A 56 33.77 -13.03 -2.90
CA HIS A 56 33.63 -13.30 -1.46
C HIS A 56 32.48 -14.28 -1.18
N PRO A 57 32.55 -15.52 -1.68
CA PRO A 57 31.47 -16.53 -1.54
C PRO A 57 31.25 -16.97 -0.09
N GLU A 58 32.21 -16.73 0.80
CA GLU A 58 32.12 -16.95 2.24
C GLU A 58 31.16 -15.97 2.92
N GLU A 59 30.98 -14.78 2.36
CA GLU A 59 30.07 -13.77 2.87
C GLU A 59 28.64 -14.01 2.35
N LYS A 60 27.95 -14.98 2.93
CA LYS A 60 26.62 -15.43 2.49
C LYS A 60 25.57 -14.30 2.40
N GLN A 61 25.75 -13.24 3.18
CA GLN A 61 24.83 -12.08 3.19
C GLN A 61 24.90 -11.22 1.91
N LEU A 62 25.98 -11.29 1.12
CA LEU A 62 26.17 -10.40 -0.02
C LEU A 62 25.20 -10.70 -1.16
N LEU A 63 24.92 -11.97 -1.44
CA LEU A 63 23.99 -12.32 -2.52
C LEU A 63 22.54 -11.79 -2.27
N PRO A 64 21.93 -12.00 -1.10
CA PRO A 64 20.65 -11.36 -0.78
C PRO A 64 20.68 -9.84 -0.87
N LEU A 65 21.77 -9.20 -0.46
CA LEU A 65 21.93 -7.74 -0.58
C LEU A 65 22.04 -7.30 -2.05
N CYS A 66 22.73 -8.04 -2.91
CA CYS A 66 22.77 -7.76 -4.35
C CYS A 66 21.38 -7.82 -4.96
N LEU A 67 20.62 -8.88 -4.67
CA LEU A 67 19.24 -9.04 -5.14
C LEU A 67 18.33 -7.92 -4.64
N TYR A 68 18.51 -7.52 -3.37
CA TYR A 68 17.75 -6.40 -2.81
C TYR A 68 18.03 -5.08 -3.56
N TRP A 69 19.30 -4.74 -3.79
CA TRP A 69 19.64 -3.49 -4.46
C TRP A 69 19.27 -3.50 -5.95
N GLU A 70 19.33 -4.65 -6.60
CA GLU A 70 18.80 -4.82 -7.95
C GLU A 70 17.27 -4.63 -7.99
N SER A 71 16.55 -5.17 -7.00
CA SER A 71 15.11 -4.94 -6.87
C SER A 71 14.77 -3.47 -6.59
N VAL A 72 15.57 -2.78 -5.77
CA VAL A 72 15.44 -1.33 -5.54
C VAL A 72 15.63 -0.55 -6.84
N LEU A 73 16.61 -0.94 -7.66
CA LEU A 73 16.87 -0.32 -8.97
C LEU A 73 15.67 -0.50 -9.90
N PHE A 74 15.16 -1.73 -10.06
CA PHE A 74 13.99 -2.00 -10.90
C PHE A 74 12.73 -1.30 -10.38
N TYR A 75 12.53 -1.31 -9.06
CA TYR A 75 11.42 -0.57 -8.45
C TYR A 75 11.48 0.93 -8.74
N ALA A 76 12.66 1.54 -8.64
CA ALA A 76 12.86 2.96 -8.94
C ALA A 76 12.63 3.30 -10.43
N GLN A 77 12.79 2.32 -11.31
CA GLN A 77 12.55 2.46 -12.75
C GLN A 77 11.15 2.00 -13.18
N GLY A 78 10.39 1.38 -12.27
CA GLY A 78 9.08 0.82 -12.56
C GLY A 78 9.10 -0.36 -13.53
N ILE A 79 10.22 -1.09 -13.61
CA ILE A 79 10.42 -2.23 -14.51
C ILE A 79 10.09 -3.53 -13.79
N ALA A 80 9.10 -4.27 -14.30
CA ALA A 80 8.84 -5.63 -13.84
C ALA A 80 9.78 -6.61 -14.57
N ASP A 81 10.50 -7.44 -13.80
CA ASP A 81 11.40 -8.46 -14.36
C ASP A 81 11.16 -9.82 -13.70
N ASP A 82 10.55 -10.74 -14.46
CA ASP A 82 10.25 -12.11 -14.01
C ASP A 82 11.53 -12.91 -13.70
N LYS A 83 12.68 -12.54 -14.30
CA LYS A 83 13.95 -13.22 -14.06
C LYS A 83 14.48 -12.90 -12.66
N ILE A 84 14.33 -11.67 -12.18
CA ILE A 84 14.76 -11.32 -10.83
C ILE A 84 13.88 -12.02 -9.80
N GLU A 85 12.58 -12.10 -10.01
CA GLU A 85 11.65 -12.83 -9.14
C GLU A 85 12.05 -14.30 -9.01
N GLY A 86 12.33 -14.97 -10.13
CA GLY A 86 12.80 -16.36 -10.15
C GLY A 86 14.12 -16.54 -9.39
N ARG A 87 15.06 -15.59 -9.50
CA ARG A 87 16.34 -15.59 -8.78
C ARG A 87 16.14 -15.42 -7.29
N ILE A 88 15.28 -14.46 -6.88
CA ILE A 88 14.96 -14.23 -5.46
C ILE A 88 14.30 -15.46 -4.86
N THR A 89 13.28 -16.01 -5.51
CA THR A 89 12.55 -17.20 -5.05
C THR A 89 13.45 -18.43 -4.92
N LYS A 90 14.37 -18.62 -5.86
CA LYS A 90 15.38 -19.69 -5.78
C LYS A 90 16.33 -19.47 -4.61
N THR A 91 16.77 -18.24 -4.40
CA THR A 91 17.68 -17.88 -3.30
C THR A 91 17.00 -18.00 -1.95
N LEU A 92 15.72 -17.60 -1.84
CA LEU A 92 14.92 -17.68 -0.62
C LEU A 92 14.88 -19.11 -0.04
N LYS A 93 14.88 -20.13 -0.90
CA LYS A 93 14.93 -21.53 -0.47
C LYS A 93 16.24 -21.93 0.23
N GLN A 94 17.32 -21.16 0.03
CA GLN A 94 18.64 -21.41 0.62
C GLN A 94 18.85 -20.65 1.93
N TYR A 95 18.04 -19.63 2.20
CA TYR A 95 18.16 -18.75 3.37
C TYR A 95 16.91 -18.92 4.26
N ASP A 96 16.88 -19.98 5.05
CA ASP A 96 15.78 -20.23 5.98
C ASP A 96 15.70 -19.15 7.08
N LYS A 97 14.48 -18.88 7.53
CA LYS A 97 14.18 -17.82 8.50
C LYS A 97 14.88 -18.03 9.87
N GLY A 98 15.16 -19.27 10.24
CA GLY A 98 15.77 -19.58 11.53
C GLY A 98 17.26 -19.29 11.55
N THR A 99 17.97 -19.72 10.49
CA THR A 99 19.42 -19.62 10.38
C THR A 99 19.88 -18.26 9.83
N TYR A 100 19.12 -17.70 8.88
CA TYR A 100 19.47 -16.47 8.16
C TYR A 100 18.31 -15.46 8.18
N PRO A 101 17.88 -14.99 9.37
CA PRO A 101 16.67 -14.20 9.49
C PRO A 101 16.77 -12.86 8.72
N PHE A 102 17.91 -12.19 8.73
CA PHE A 102 18.10 -10.92 8.05
C PHE A 102 18.06 -11.08 6.52
N GLU A 103 18.78 -12.06 5.99
CA GLU A 103 18.86 -12.37 4.57
C GLU A 103 17.50 -12.84 4.04
N HIS A 104 16.80 -13.66 4.81
CA HIS A 104 15.45 -14.08 4.50
C HIS A 104 14.51 -12.86 4.39
N ALA A 105 14.59 -11.94 5.35
CA ALA A 105 13.79 -10.71 5.32
C ALA A 105 14.14 -9.79 4.14
N LEU A 106 15.43 -9.70 3.77
CA LEU A 106 15.87 -8.97 2.57
C LEU A 106 15.24 -9.52 1.29
N LEU A 107 15.22 -10.84 1.15
CA LEU A 107 14.64 -11.51 -0.02
C LEU A 107 13.11 -11.32 -0.07
N LEU A 108 12.42 -11.38 1.06
CA LEU A 108 10.99 -11.04 1.13
C LEU A 108 10.73 -9.57 0.78
N HIS A 109 11.59 -8.66 1.26
CA HIS A 109 11.50 -7.25 0.90
C HIS A 109 11.72 -7.02 -0.60
N SER A 110 12.65 -7.77 -1.20
CA SER A 110 12.91 -7.74 -2.64
C SER A 110 11.71 -8.22 -3.46
N LEU A 111 11.06 -9.32 -3.04
CA LEU A 111 9.81 -9.80 -3.64
C LEU A 111 8.71 -8.74 -3.53
N ALA A 112 8.56 -8.13 -2.36
CA ALA A 112 7.55 -7.10 -2.16
C ALA A 112 7.74 -5.89 -3.08
N LEU A 113 8.99 -5.48 -3.37
CA LEU A 113 9.28 -4.42 -4.34
C LEU A 113 8.81 -4.79 -5.75
N ASN A 114 9.07 -6.03 -6.18
CA ASN A 114 8.62 -6.53 -7.47
C ASN A 114 7.09 -6.67 -7.53
N ASP A 115 6.48 -7.23 -6.49
CA ASP A 115 5.03 -7.40 -6.36
C ASP A 115 4.27 -6.06 -6.51
N VAL A 116 4.81 -4.97 -5.95
CA VAL A 116 4.24 -3.63 -6.11
C VAL A 116 4.24 -3.18 -7.58
N ILE A 117 5.30 -3.47 -8.33
CA ILE A 117 5.40 -3.07 -9.75
C ILE A 117 4.35 -3.80 -10.60
N ILE A 118 4.16 -5.10 -10.36
CA ILE A 118 3.18 -5.91 -11.09
C ILE A 118 1.74 -5.74 -10.59
N GLY A 119 1.54 -4.99 -9.50
CA GLY A 119 0.22 -4.74 -8.91
C GLY A 119 -0.29 -5.85 -7.98
N ASN A 120 0.57 -6.78 -7.57
CA ASN A 120 0.23 -7.85 -6.63
C ASN A 120 0.34 -7.35 -5.17
N TYR A 121 -0.56 -6.45 -4.80
CA TYR A 121 -0.48 -5.74 -3.51
C TYR A 121 -0.70 -6.63 -2.30
N THR A 122 -1.38 -7.74 -2.44
CA THR A 122 -1.60 -8.70 -1.33
C THR A 122 -0.30 -9.37 -0.93
N GLU A 123 0.44 -9.91 -1.90
CA GLU A 123 1.73 -10.55 -1.66
C GLU A 123 2.78 -9.52 -1.25
N ALA A 124 2.77 -8.34 -1.87
CA ALA A 124 3.63 -7.23 -1.49
C ALA A 124 3.46 -6.86 -0.01
N LEU A 125 2.22 -6.78 0.46
CA LEU A 125 1.92 -6.51 1.86
C LEU A 125 2.40 -7.64 2.77
N ALA A 126 2.08 -8.90 2.43
CA ALA A 126 2.45 -10.08 3.19
C ALA A 126 3.98 -10.17 3.37
N ASN A 127 4.71 -10.04 2.26
CA ASN A 127 6.17 -10.07 2.23
C ASN A 127 6.78 -8.90 3.04
N SER A 128 6.22 -7.69 2.89
CA SER A 128 6.66 -6.50 3.62
C SER A 128 6.45 -6.63 5.13
N LEU A 129 5.28 -7.08 5.58
CA LEU A 129 4.99 -7.26 7.01
C LEU A 129 5.89 -8.33 7.64
N SER A 130 6.13 -9.41 6.89
CA SER A 130 7.05 -10.48 7.33
C SER A 130 8.48 -9.94 7.48
N ALA A 131 8.96 -9.16 6.51
CA ALA A 131 10.28 -8.54 6.57
C ALA A 131 10.38 -7.52 7.72
N LEU A 132 9.36 -6.68 7.91
CA LEU A 132 9.30 -5.68 8.99
C LEU A 132 9.41 -6.33 10.37
N THR A 133 8.69 -7.44 10.57
CA THR A 133 8.73 -8.19 11.83
C THR A 133 10.15 -8.65 12.17
N VAL A 134 10.88 -9.13 11.17
CA VAL A 134 12.28 -9.56 11.35
C VAL A 134 13.19 -8.38 11.61
N TYR A 135 13.08 -7.29 10.84
CA TYR A 135 13.93 -6.11 11.04
C TYR A 135 13.72 -5.45 12.40
N LYS A 136 12.48 -5.41 12.90
CA LYS A 136 12.17 -4.94 14.26
C LYS A 136 12.81 -5.84 15.32
N LYS A 137 12.73 -7.18 15.13
CA LYS A 137 13.32 -8.16 16.06
C LYS A 137 14.85 -8.10 16.09
N LEU A 138 15.47 -7.77 14.96
CA LEU A 138 16.93 -7.64 14.84
C LEU A 138 17.45 -6.23 15.19
N ASP A 139 16.56 -5.33 15.63
CA ASP A 139 16.86 -3.91 15.90
C ASP A 139 17.58 -3.22 14.74
N ASN A 140 17.05 -3.44 13.51
CA ASN A 140 17.58 -2.82 12.31
C ASN A 140 16.64 -1.68 11.84
N PRO A 141 16.81 -0.45 12.37
CA PRO A 141 15.89 0.65 12.10
C PRO A 141 15.92 1.10 10.63
N LEU A 142 17.07 1.01 9.95
CA LEU A 142 17.22 1.44 8.56
C LEU A 142 16.35 0.63 7.61
N PHE A 143 16.43 -0.71 7.65
CA PHE A 143 15.60 -1.57 6.80
C PHE A 143 14.14 -1.59 7.26
N ALA A 144 13.89 -1.44 8.56
CA ALA A 144 12.53 -1.26 9.07
C ALA A 144 11.88 0.01 8.49
N ALA A 145 12.59 1.14 8.45
CA ALA A 145 12.10 2.38 7.87
C ALA A 145 11.79 2.24 6.37
N ARG A 146 12.65 1.56 5.60
CA ARG A 146 12.45 1.32 4.16
C ARG A 146 11.22 0.46 3.88
N VAL A 147 11.02 -0.60 4.66
CA VAL A 147 9.81 -1.44 4.54
C VAL A 147 8.57 -0.67 4.95
N LEU A 148 8.63 0.16 5.99
CA LEU A 148 7.50 1.01 6.38
C LEU A 148 7.13 2.00 5.28
N GLN A 149 8.10 2.54 4.54
CA GLN A 149 7.82 3.36 3.35
C GLN A 149 7.10 2.56 2.27
N LEU A 150 7.57 1.34 1.98
CA LEU A 150 6.92 0.46 1.00
C LEU A 150 5.50 0.10 1.42
N LEU A 151 5.27 -0.22 2.71
CA LEU A 151 3.94 -0.45 3.27
C LEU A 151 3.03 0.77 3.11
N GLY A 152 3.57 1.97 3.32
CA GLY A 152 2.87 3.21 3.04
C GLY A 152 2.44 3.34 1.57
N VAL A 153 3.32 2.99 0.64
CA VAL A 153 3.00 2.97 -0.81
C VAL A 153 1.93 1.93 -1.12
N ILE A 154 2.06 0.69 -0.62
CA ILE A 154 1.07 -0.38 -0.82
C ILE A 154 -0.31 0.05 -0.33
N CYS A 155 -0.39 0.57 0.91
CA CYS A 155 -1.64 1.05 1.48
C CYS A 155 -2.24 2.21 0.70
N HIS A 156 -1.40 3.13 0.18
CA HIS A 156 -1.88 4.19 -0.70
C HIS A 156 -2.48 3.65 -2.01
N ARG A 157 -1.81 2.68 -2.66
CA ARG A 157 -2.27 2.05 -3.90
C ARG A 157 -3.59 1.29 -3.71
N THR A 158 -3.77 0.69 -2.54
CA THR A 158 -5.01 0.00 -2.15
C THR A 158 -6.06 0.95 -1.53
N ARG A 159 -5.83 2.28 -1.59
CA ARG A 159 -6.71 3.35 -1.06
C ARG A 159 -6.94 3.32 0.45
N ASN A 160 -6.08 2.67 1.18
CA ASN A 160 -6.09 2.71 2.65
C ASN A 160 -5.20 3.85 3.15
N TYR A 161 -5.64 5.08 2.96
CA TYR A 161 -4.84 6.29 3.18
C TYR A 161 -4.44 6.49 4.64
N GLU A 162 -5.30 6.15 5.58
CA GLU A 162 -5.01 6.27 7.01
C GLU A 162 -3.86 5.36 7.43
N MET A 163 -3.91 4.10 7.00
CA MET A 163 -2.84 3.14 7.29
C MET A 163 -1.53 3.54 6.59
N ALA A 164 -1.62 4.06 5.37
CA ALA A 164 -0.47 4.60 4.64
C ALA A 164 0.21 5.73 5.43
N GLU A 165 -0.57 6.69 5.94
CA GLU A 165 -0.06 7.80 6.74
C GLU A 165 0.61 7.31 8.03
N ASN A 166 0.02 6.33 8.71
CA ASN A 166 0.58 5.76 9.94
C ASN A 166 1.92 5.06 9.69
N PHE A 167 2.05 4.25 8.63
CA PHE A 167 3.31 3.62 8.27
C PHE A 167 4.39 4.64 7.90
N LEU A 168 4.04 5.70 7.17
CA LEU A 168 4.99 6.75 6.82
C LEU A 168 5.44 7.56 8.05
N LYS A 169 4.54 7.86 8.99
CA LYS A 169 4.89 8.50 10.27
C LYS A 169 5.83 7.60 11.10
N GLU A 170 5.56 6.32 11.18
CA GLU A 170 6.44 5.37 11.88
C GLU A 170 7.82 5.30 11.21
N SER A 171 7.87 5.31 9.90
CA SER A 171 9.13 5.36 9.14
C SER A 171 9.96 6.59 9.49
N LEU A 172 9.35 7.77 9.58
CA LEU A 172 10.01 9.03 9.97
C LEU A 172 10.67 8.96 11.36
N VAL A 173 10.03 8.28 12.31
CA VAL A 173 10.56 8.12 13.67
C VAL A 173 11.75 7.18 13.70
N LYS A 174 11.77 6.16 12.85
CA LYS A 174 12.86 5.17 12.77
C LYS A 174 14.09 5.70 12.05
N GLU A 175 13.90 6.62 11.09
CA GLU A 175 15.03 7.28 10.43
C GLU A 175 15.81 8.18 11.38
N SER A 176 17.13 8.25 11.17
CA SER A 176 17.99 9.09 12.01
C SER A 176 17.50 10.55 12.02
N PRO A 177 17.35 11.17 13.19
CA PRO A 177 16.94 12.57 13.31
C PRO A 177 17.79 13.57 12.51
N LYS A 178 19.01 13.17 12.13
CA LYS A 178 19.98 14.01 11.39
C LYS A 178 19.82 13.91 9.87
N ASN A 179 19.02 12.98 9.36
CA ASN A 179 18.89 12.79 7.92
C ASN A 179 17.69 13.56 7.33
N GLU A 180 17.87 14.86 7.15
CA GLU A 180 16.88 15.78 6.58
C GLU A 180 16.43 15.36 5.16
N TYR A 181 17.31 14.74 4.38
CA TYR A 181 17.02 14.26 3.04
C TYR A 181 15.92 13.16 3.04
N TYR A 182 16.10 12.09 3.82
CA TYR A 182 15.11 11.02 3.93
C TYR A 182 13.79 11.51 4.54
N LYS A 183 13.87 12.41 5.52
CA LYS A 183 12.66 13.07 6.06
C LYS A 183 11.87 13.81 4.98
N SER A 184 12.58 14.50 4.07
CA SER A 184 11.93 15.20 2.96
C SER A 184 11.27 14.24 1.99
N LEU A 185 11.88 13.10 1.69
CA LEU A 185 11.31 12.04 0.86
C LEU A 185 10.00 11.52 1.47
N ILE A 186 10.01 11.18 2.76
CA ILE A 186 8.82 10.66 3.45
C ILE A 186 7.72 11.74 3.56
N ASN A 187 8.09 12.99 3.86
CA ASN A 187 7.16 14.10 3.89
C ASN A 187 6.52 14.36 2.51
N MET A 188 7.28 14.16 1.44
CA MET A 188 6.75 14.24 0.07
C MET A 188 5.71 13.14 -0.19
N HIS A 189 6.00 11.90 0.20
CA HIS A 189 5.03 10.81 0.09
C HIS A 189 3.79 11.08 0.95
N SER A 190 3.96 11.54 2.20
CA SER A 190 2.83 11.89 3.07
C SER A 190 1.98 13.01 2.48
N ALA A 191 2.59 14.04 1.90
CA ALA A 191 1.87 15.12 1.23
C ALA A 191 1.13 14.62 -0.03
N GLN A 192 1.73 13.69 -0.78
CA GLN A 192 1.10 13.06 -1.95
C GLN A 192 -0.19 12.31 -1.58
N LEU A 193 -0.25 11.66 -0.40
CA LEU A 193 -1.44 10.97 0.09
C LEU A 193 -2.63 11.91 0.31
N LEU A 194 -2.37 13.19 0.60
CA LEU A 194 -3.41 14.19 0.88
C LEU A 194 -4.01 14.80 -0.40
N ILE A 195 -3.38 14.57 -1.58
CA ILE A 195 -3.84 15.15 -2.84
C ILE A 195 -5.21 14.62 -3.28
N PRO A 196 -5.47 13.29 -3.29
CA PRO A 196 -6.74 12.75 -3.76
C PRO A 196 -7.95 13.29 -2.97
N ASP A 197 -7.78 13.52 -1.67
CA ASP A 197 -8.82 14.04 -0.78
C ASP A 197 -8.95 15.57 -0.86
N LYS A 198 -8.20 16.26 -1.73
CA LYS A 198 -8.14 17.72 -1.85
C LYS A 198 -7.89 18.44 -0.52
N LYS A 199 -7.14 17.82 0.39
CA LYS A 199 -6.84 18.40 1.71
C LYS A 199 -5.97 19.65 1.54
N PRO A 200 -6.35 20.80 2.12
CA PRO A 200 -5.69 22.11 1.89
C PRO A 200 -4.19 22.12 2.25
N GLY A 201 -3.77 21.23 3.13
CA GLY A 201 -2.38 21.14 3.59
C GLY A 201 -1.39 20.52 2.60
N ALA A 202 -1.86 19.70 1.65
CA ALA A 202 -0.98 18.91 0.76
C ALA A 202 -0.05 19.79 -0.08
N ILE A 203 -0.60 20.73 -0.81
CA ILE A 203 0.17 21.65 -1.66
C ILE A 203 1.09 22.54 -0.82
N LYS A 204 0.61 23.03 0.35
CA LYS A 204 1.43 23.82 1.26
C LYS A 204 2.63 23.02 1.76
N SER A 205 2.41 21.79 2.17
CA SER A 205 3.48 20.89 2.64
C SER A 205 4.50 20.61 1.54
N MET A 206 4.05 20.34 0.30
CA MET A 206 4.95 20.12 -0.84
C MET A 206 5.73 21.38 -1.22
N ASN A 207 5.12 22.56 -1.22
CA ASN A 207 5.83 23.81 -1.48
C ASN A 207 6.93 24.07 -0.44
N ALA A 208 6.71 23.73 0.83
CA ALA A 208 7.72 23.86 1.88
C ALA A 208 8.95 22.95 1.68
N LEU A 209 8.82 21.88 0.87
CA LEU A 209 9.94 20.98 0.55
C LEU A 209 10.84 21.51 -0.58
N ILE A 210 10.38 22.46 -1.39
CA ILE A 210 11.15 23.00 -2.52
C ILE A 210 12.56 23.45 -2.09
N PRO A 211 12.73 24.35 -1.10
CA PRO A 211 14.07 24.83 -0.72
C PRO A 211 14.97 23.73 -0.16
N ILE A 212 14.39 22.73 0.52
CA ILE A 212 15.15 21.60 1.08
C ILE A 212 15.67 20.72 -0.07
N ILE A 213 14.82 20.38 -1.03
CA ILE A 213 15.18 19.54 -2.17
C ILE A 213 16.16 20.27 -3.11
N GLU A 214 16.04 21.58 -3.24
CA GLU A 214 17.00 22.40 -4.00
C GLU A 214 18.39 22.38 -3.36
N LYS A 215 18.48 22.45 -2.03
CA LYS A 215 19.74 22.36 -1.27
C LYS A 215 20.51 21.06 -1.55
N TYR A 216 19.82 19.94 -1.65
CA TYR A 216 20.44 18.63 -1.93
C TYR A 216 20.70 18.39 -3.42
N ASN A 217 20.22 19.25 -4.30
CA ASN A 217 20.34 19.16 -5.75
C ASN A 217 19.92 17.79 -6.34
N ASP A 218 18.99 17.11 -5.67
CA ASP A 218 18.48 15.83 -6.13
C ASP A 218 17.48 16.02 -7.28
N LYS A 219 17.90 15.63 -8.49
CA LYS A 219 17.08 15.76 -9.70
C LYS A 219 15.83 14.88 -9.62
N GLY A 220 15.94 13.66 -9.06
CA GLY A 220 14.82 12.74 -8.94
C GLY A 220 13.73 13.28 -8.03
N LEU A 221 14.09 13.72 -6.83
CA LEU A 221 13.15 14.34 -5.90
C LEU A 221 12.52 15.61 -6.46
N LYS A 222 13.31 16.45 -7.16
CA LYS A 222 12.79 17.64 -7.87
C LYS A 222 11.72 17.26 -8.89
N ALA A 223 12.01 16.25 -9.72
CA ALA A 223 11.07 15.80 -10.75
C ALA A 223 9.75 15.32 -10.15
N VAL A 224 9.81 14.46 -9.15
CA VAL A 224 8.63 13.91 -8.46
C VAL A 224 7.87 15.01 -7.72
N LEU A 225 8.55 15.91 -7.00
CA LEU A 225 7.91 17.03 -6.31
C LEU A 225 7.16 17.95 -7.28
N TYR A 226 7.77 18.30 -8.42
CA TYR A 226 7.12 19.15 -9.40
C TYR A 226 5.92 18.47 -10.06
N LEU A 227 6.03 17.16 -10.37
CA LEU A 227 4.89 16.39 -10.88
C LEU A 227 3.72 16.37 -9.88
N ASN A 228 4.01 16.12 -8.60
CA ASN A 228 3.00 16.08 -7.55
C ASN A 228 2.36 17.46 -7.29
N LEU A 229 3.16 18.53 -7.33
CA LEU A 229 2.63 19.90 -7.24
C LEU A 229 1.73 20.23 -8.43
N GLY A 230 2.15 19.88 -9.64
CA GLY A 230 1.30 20.00 -10.83
C GLY A 230 -0.02 19.27 -10.67
N GLY A 231 0.02 18.01 -10.26
CA GLY A 231 -1.18 17.20 -9.98
C GLY A 231 -2.06 17.78 -8.88
N GLY A 232 -1.47 18.25 -7.79
CA GLY A 232 -2.18 18.88 -6.69
C GLY A 232 -2.92 20.16 -7.11
N TYR A 233 -2.24 21.06 -7.81
CA TYR A 233 -2.87 22.27 -8.37
C TYR A 233 -3.96 21.95 -9.40
N PHE A 234 -3.72 20.94 -10.25
CA PHE A 234 -4.72 20.50 -11.22
C PHE A 234 -5.99 19.98 -10.56
N LEU A 235 -5.86 19.11 -9.55
CA LEU A 235 -7.00 18.57 -8.80
C LEU A 235 -7.74 19.63 -8.00
N ASN A 236 -7.05 20.70 -7.56
CA ASN A 236 -7.67 21.85 -6.93
C ASN A 236 -8.31 22.84 -7.93
N ASN A 237 -8.32 22.50 -9.21
CA ASN A 237 -8.83 23.33 -10.29
C ASN A 237 -8.01 24.62 -10.54
N GLU A 238 -6.77 24.68 -10.07
CA GLU A 238 -5.82 25.77 -10.25
C GLU A 238 -4.89 25.48 -11.45
N ARG A 239 -5.50 25.35 -12.64
CA ARG A 239 -4.83 24.83 -13.86
C ARG A 239 -3.65 25.68 -14.31
N ASP A 240 -3.76 26.99 -14.18
CA ASP A 240 -2.68 27.93 -14.56
C ASP A 240 -1.42 27.73 -13.70
N LYS A 241 -1.60 27.32 -12.45
CA LYS A 241 -0.48 26.97 -11.56
C LYS A 241 0.03 25.56 -11.79
N ALA A 242 -0.78 24.64 -12.28
CA ALA A 242 -0.38 23.26 -12.53
C ALA A 242 0.62 23.15 -13.67
N TYR A 243 0.36 23.84 -14.78
CA TYR A 243 1.15 23.75 -16.01
C TYR A 243 2.65 24.08 -15.81
N PRO A 244 3.05 25.20 -15.17
CA PRO A 244 4.45 25.51 -14.91
C PRO A 244 5.20 24.43 -14.13
N PHE A 245 4.52 23.70 -13.22
CA PHE A 245 5.14 22.60 -12.50
C PHE A 245 5.32 21.36 -13.36
N TYR A 246 4.38 21.05 -14.25
CA TYR A 246 4.56 19.98 -15.23
C TYR A 246 5.74 20.29 -16.18
N GLU A 247 5.88 21.52 -16.66
CA GLU A 247 7.02 21.96 -17.47
C GLU A 247 8.35 21.81 -16.71
N LYS A 248 8.39 22.21 -15.43
CA LYS A 248 9.56 22.00 -14.59
C LYS A 248 9.90 20.51 -14.43
N ALA A 249 8.88 19.66 -14.21
CA ALA A 249 9.06 18.22 -14.12
C ALA A 249 9.63 17.64 -15.42
N LEU A 250 9.09 18.04 -16.58
CA LEU A 250 9.58 17.64 -17.90
C LEU A 250 11.02 18.07 -18.14
N GLY A 251 11.36 19.33 -17.80
CA GLY A 251 12.72 19.86 -17.93
C GLY A 251 13.75 19.09 -17.10
N VAL A 252 13.36 18.63 -15.91
CA VAL A 252 14.21 17.78 -15.09
C VAL A 252 14.28 16.36 -15.66
N ASN A 253 13.14 15.80 -16.10
CA ASN A 253 13.07 14.43 -16.62
C ASN A 253 13.95 14.20 -17.85
N LYS A 254 14.06 15.17 -18.75
CA LYS A 254 14.98 15.11 -19.91
C LYS A 254 16.43 14.82 -19.50
N ARG A 255 16.81 15.14 -18.25
CA ARG A 255 18.15 14.93 -17.70
C ARG A 255 18.32 13.63 -16.90
N ILE A 256 17.23 13.04 -16.45
CA ILE A 256 17.25 11.81 -15.63
C ILE A 256 16.91 10.55 -16.42
N GLN A 257 16.27 10.69 -17.58
CA GLN A 257 15.92 9.58 -18.51
C GLN A 257 15.21 8.40 -17.83
N ASN A 258 14.34 8.68 -16.86
CA ASN A 258 13.54 7.65 -16.21
C ASN A 258 12.25 7.42 -17.00
N GLU A 259 12.16 6.28 -17.68
CA GLU A 259 11.03 5.93 -18.54
C GLU A 259 9.70 5.83 -17.75
N SER A 260 9.71 5.21 -16.57
CA SER A 260 8.52 5.08 -15.72
C SER A 260 8.01 6.46 -15.26
N PHE A 261 8.92 7.36 -14.88
CA PHE A 261 8.55 8.73 -14.56
C PHE A 261 8.02 9.48 -15.78
N THR A 262 8.61 9.25 -16.97
CA THR A 262 8.11 9.81 -18.23
C THR A 262 6.67 9.42 -18.50
N VAL A 263 6.31 8.15 -18.32
CA VAL A 263 4.91 7.68 -18.44
C VAL A 263 3.99 8.46 -17.49
N SER A 264 4.37 8.57 -16.23
CA SER A 264 3.58 9.30 -15.23
C SER A 264 3.39 10.78 -15.61
N LEU A 265 4.42 11.40 -16.13
CA LEU A 265 4.38 12.78 -16.60
C LEU A 265 3.47 12.93 -17.82
N LEU A 266 3.61 12.06 -18.83
CA LEU A 266 2.80 12.07 -20.04
C LEU A 266 1.31 11.83 -19.75
N ILE A 267 0.98 10.95 -18.80
CA ILE A 267 -0.39 10.73 -18.31
C ILE A 267 -0.99 12.04 -17.78
N ASN A 268 -0.23 12.77 -16.93
CA ASN A 268 -0.68 14.04 -16.37
C ASN A 268 -0.83 15.12 -17.45
N TYR A 269 0.11 15.17 -18.40
CA TYR A 269 -0.01 16.07 -19.55
C TYR A 269 -1.21 15.75 -20.43
N THR A 270 -1.44 14.47 -20.72
CA THR A 270 -2.63 14.04 -21.48
C THR A 270 -3.89 14.50 -20.78
N THR A 271 -4.01 14.25 -19.49
CA THR A 271 -5.18 14.67 -18.69
C THR A 271 -5.35 16.19 -18.72
N TYR A 272 -4.26 16.95 -18.56
CA TYR A 272 -4.29 18.39 -18.67
C TYR A 272 -4.74 18.86 -20.06
N CYS A 273 -4.23 18.24 -21.13
CA CYS A 273 -4.59 18.56 -22.51
C CYS A 273 -6.05 18.24 -22.82
N VAL A 274 -6.55 17.09 -22.37
CA VAL A 274 -7.96 16.70 -22.54
C VAL A 274 -8.89 17.74 -21.92
N VAL A 275 -8.64 18.13 -20.67
CA VAL A 275 -9.50 19.08 -19.95
C VAL A 275 -9.44 20.48 -20.55
N ASN A 276 -8.36 20.82 -21.25
CA ASN A 276 -8.19 22.11 -21.94
C ASN A 276 -8.50 22.05 -23.45
N GLY A 277 -9.07 20.96 -23.96
CA GLY A 277 -9.46 20.81 -25.36
C GLY A 277 -8.28 20.66 -26.34
N LYS A 278 -7.06 20.44 -25.86
CA LYS A 278 -5.85 20.25 -26.69
C LYS A 278 -5.69 18.78 -27.10
N TYR A 279 -6.68 18.26 -27.83
CA TYR A 279 -6.77 16.82 -28.11
C TYR A 279 -5.65 16.26 -28.98
N ALA A 280 -5.09 17.06 -29.90
CA ALA A 280 -3.98 16.63 -30.74
C ALA A 280 -2.71 16.35 -29.89
N ASP A 281 -2.41 17.23 -28.94
CA ASP A 281 -1.30 17.04 -28.01
C ASP A 281 -1.58 15.87 -27.05
N ALA A 282 -2.80 15.78 -26.55
CA ALA A 282 -3.22 14.68 -25.69
C ALA A 282 -3.00 13.31 -26.36
N LYS A 283 -3.38 13.20 -27.65
CA LYS A 283 -3.18 11.97 -28.42
C LYS A 283 -1.70 11.62 -28.55
N ARG A 284 -0.86 12.58 -28.92
CA ARG A 284 0.59 12.37 -29.04
C ARG A 284 1.19 11.87 -27.72
N TYR A 285 0.82 12.52 -26.61
CA TYR A 285 1.35 12.14 -25.29
C TYR A 285 0.87 10.78 -24.81
N ILE A 286 -0.40 10.44 -25.05
CA ILE A 286 -0.91 9.13 -24.61
C ILE A 286 -0.36 7.98 -25.46
N ASP A 287 -0.16 8.19 -26.76
CA ASP A 287 0.44 7.20 -27.67
C ASP A 287 1.90 6.91 -27.26
N GLU A 288 2.66 7.97 -26.89
CA GLU A 288 4.03 7.84 -26.37
C GLU A 288 4.04 7.13 -25.00
N ALA A 289 3.13 7.50 -24.10
CA ALA A 289 3.00 6.87 -22.79
C ALA A 289 2.64 5.38 -22.90
N GLU A 290 1.74 5.02 -23.81
CA GLU A 290 1.38 3.63 -24.06
C GLU A 290 2.58 2.81 -24.53
N LYS A 291 3.32 3.30 -25.49
CA LYS A 291 4.52 2.64 -26.00
C LYS A 291 5.54 2.36 -24.91
N ILE A 292 5.83 3.35 -24.08
CA ILE A 292 6.81 3.22 -22.98
C ILE A 292 6.27 2.28 -21.89
N ALA A 293 5.01 2.43 -21.47
CA ALA A 293 4.43 1.62 -20.42
C ALA A 293 4.37 0.13 -20.80
N LEU A 294 4.08 -0.18 -22.06
CA LEU A 294 4.10 -1.55 -22.57
C LEU A 294 5.53 -2.13 -22.58
N HIS A 295 6.52 -1.32 -22.96
CA HIS A 295 7.94 -1.71 -22.91
C HIS A 295 8.39 -2.05 -21.48
N LEU A 296 7.95 -1.24 -20.49
CA LEU A 296 8.26 -1.45 -19.07
C LEU A 296 7.51 -2.64 -18.46
N ASN A 297 6.50 -3.17 -19.14
CA ASN A 297 5.60 -4.22 -18.62
C ASN A 297 4.99 -3.89 -17.24
N ASN A 298 4.79 -2.60 -16.96
CA ASN A 298 4.24 -2.14 -15.69
C ASN A 298 2.71 -2.11 -15.74
N ALA A 299 2.08 -3.13 -15.17
CA ALA A 299 0.64 -3.33 -15.24
C ALA A 299 -0.17 -2.12 -14.72
N GLU A 300 0.31 -1.46 -13.67
CA GLU A 300 -0.36 -0.27 -13.12
C GLU A 300 -0.30 0.91 -14.08
N GLN A 301 0.87 1.20 -14.63
CA GLN A 301 1.04 2.30 -15.58
C GLN A 301 0.25 2.05 -16.86
N ILE A 302 0.26 0.83 -17.37
CA ILE A 302 -0.55 0.43 -18.53
C ILE A 302 -2.04 0.65 -18.24
N SER A 303 -2.50 0.26 -17.06
CA SER A 303 -3.89 0.47 -16.62
C SER A 303 -4.25 1.96 -16.60
N LEU A 304 -3.38 2.81 -16.05
CA LEU A 304 -3.61 4.26 -16.01
C LEU A 304 -3.59 4.89 -17.41
N VAL A 305 -2.70 4.44 -18.30
CA VAL A 305 -2.65 4.87 -19.71
C VAL A 305 -3.99 4.54 -20.39
N TYR A 306 -4.48 3.32 -20.24
CA TYR A 306 -5.76 2.91 -20.85
C TYR A 306 -6.95 3.71 -20.31
N LEU A 307 -6.96 4.00 -19.00
CA LEU A 307 -8.01 4.83 -18.39
C LEU A 307 -8.00 6.26 -18.95
N VAL A 308 -6.81 6.85 -19.11
CA VAL A 308 -6.69 8.22 -19.64
C VAL A 308 -6.95 8.25 -21.15
N ALA A 309 -6.53 7.22 -21.90
CA ALA A 309 -6.86 7.07 -23.31
C ALA A 309 -8.39 6.92 -23.50
N PHE A 310 -9.05 6.11 -22.69
CA PHE A 310 -10.51 6.02 -22.67
C PHE A 310 -11.14 7.42 -22.52
N SER A 311 -10.71 8.20 -21.52
CA SER A 311 -11.24 9.55 -21.27
C SER A 311 -10.96 10.53 -22.42
N LEU A 312 -9.79 10.42 -23.07
CA LEU A 312 -9.46 11.22 -24.25
C LEU A 312 -10.41 10.90 -25.41
N TYR A 313 -10.55 9.60 -25.77
CA TYR A 313 -11.36 9.20 -26.92
C TYR A 313 -12.86 9.42 -26.68
N GLU A 314 -13.32 9.32 -25.42
CA GLU A 314 -14.66 9.74 -25.02
C GLU A 314 -14.85 11.25 -25.23
N SER A 315 -13.89 12.09 -24.82
CA SER A 315 -13.95 13.54 -24.95
C SER A 315 -13.99 14.04 -26.41
N ILE A 316 -13.42 13.29 -27.34
CA ILE A 316 -13.46 13.60 -28.78
C ILE A 316 -14.57 12.85 -29.53
N ASN A 317 -15.46 12.15 -28.81
CA ASN A 317 -16.56 11.36 -29.34
C ASN A 317 -16.14 10.22 -30.29
N ASP A 318 -14.92 9.69 -30.15
CA ASP A 318 -14.48 8.47 -30.82
C ASP A 318 -14.89 7.25 -29.97
N LEU A 319 -16.17 6.94 -30.03
CA LEU A 319 -16.77 5.87 -29.22
C LEU A 319 -16.14 4.50 -29.45
N PRO A 320 -15.78 4.10 -30.71
CA PRO A 320 -15.12 2.81 -30.93
C PRO A 320 -13.80 2.67 -30.18
N LYS A 321 -12.93 3.69 -30.23
CA LYS A 321 -11.65 3.68 -29.50
C LYS A 321 -11.84 3.83 -28.00
N SER A 322 -12.75 4.67 -27.58
CA SER A 322 -13.11 4.80 -26.16
C SER A 322 -13.50 3.43 -25.59
N HIS A 323 -14.39 2.71 -26.30
CA HIS A 323 -14.80 1.36 -25.88
C HIS A 323 -13.64 0.34 -25.89
N GLU A 324 -12.76 0.41 -26.89
CA GLU A 324 -11.57 -0.45 -26.95
C GLU A 324 -10.68 -0.24 -25.71
N TYR A 325 -10.36 1.01 -25.38
CA TYR A 325 -9.50 1.32 -24.23
C TYR A 325 -10.19 0.99 -22.90
N LEU A 326 -11.48 1.20 -22.78
CA LEU A 326 -12.24 0.77 -21.60
C LEU A 326 -12.19 -0.73 -21.39
N LYS A 327 -12.32 -1.51 -22.47
CA LYS A 327 -12.18 -2.96 -22.44
C LYS A 327 -10.77 -3.39 -22.00
N LYS A 328 -9.73 -2.80 -22.60
CA LYS A 328 -8.32 -3.04 -22.20
C LYS A 328 -8.09 -2.72 -20.71
N TYR A 329 -8.60 -1.58 -20.25
CA TYR A 329 -8.52 -1.18 -18.85
C TYR A 329 -9.19 -2.18 -17.92
N ASN A 330 -10.43 -2.60 -18.23
CA ASN A 330 -11.18 -3.52 -17.39
C ASN A 330 -10.51 -4.90 -17.30
N VAL A 331 -10.01 -5.44 -18.41
CA VAL A 331 -9.27 -6.70 -18.43
C VAL A 331 -8.04 -6.63 -17.52
N LEU A 332 -7.28 -5.55 -17.59
CA LEU A 332 -6.07 -5.41 -16.80
C LEU A 332 -6.39 -5.14 -15.33
N LYS A 333 -7.40 -4.32 -15.06
CA LYS A 333 -7.90 -4.06 -13.70
C LYS A 333 -8.40 -5.34 -13.03
N ASP A 334 -9.14 -6.17 -13.75
CA ASP A 334 -9.64 -7.45 -13.24
C ASP A 334 -8.47 -8.42 -12.98
N LYS A 335 -7.45 -8.42 -13.85
CA LYS A 335 -6.22 -9.19 -13.64
C LYS A 335 -5.46 -8.72 -12.39
N ILE A 336 -5.30 -7.42 -12.21
CA ILE A 336 -4.66 -6.85 -11.00
C ILE A 336 -5.51 -7.17 -9.76
N ALA A 337 -6.83 -7.06 -9.85
CA ALA A 337 -7.75 -7.37 -8.76
C ALA A 337 -7.83 -8.87 -8.45
N SER A 338 -7.74 -9.74 -9.46
CA SER A 338 -7.76 -11.20 -9.29
C SER A 338 -6.42 -11.76 -8.80
N SER A 339 -5.30 -11.08 -9.11
CA SER A 339 -4.00 -11.39 -8.50
C SER A 339 -3.96 -10.99 -7.02
N SER A 340 -4.85 -10.12 -6.58
CA SER A 340 -5.12 -9.86 -5.16
C SER A 340 -6.04 -10.93 -4.56
N SER A 341 -5.82 -12.19 -4.93
CA SER A 341 -6.60 -13.31 -4.41
C SER A 341 -6.41 -13.41 -2.91
N THR A 342 -7.52 -13.32 -2.25
CA THR A 342 -7.78 -13.54 -0.83
C THR A 342 -7.60 -12.31 0.05
N ILE A 343 -8.65 -11.52 0.05
CA ILE A 343 -8.99 -10.58 1.14
C ILE A 343 -8.82 -11.28 2.51
N ASP A 344 -9.06 -12.58 2.59
CA ASP A 344 -8.83 -13.38 3.80
C ASP A 344 -7.35 -13.49 4.19
N SER A 345 -6.43 -13.66 3.23
CA SER A 345 -4.98 -13.61 3.50
C SER A 345 -4.53 -12.22 3.95
N TYR A 346 -5.11 -11.17 3.35
CA TYR A 346 -4.87 -9.80 3.73
C TYR A 346 -5.33 -9.53 5.18
N GLN A 347 -6.53 -9.97 5.54
CA GLN A 347 -7.06 -9.85 6.90
C GLN A 347 -6.25 -10.66 7.92
N ALA A 348 -5.89 -11.88 7.58
CA ALA A 348 -5.08 -12.74 8.43
C ALA A 348 -3.68 -12.13 8.68
N TYR A 349 -3.04 -11.56 7.65
CA TYR A 349 -1.73 -10.93 7.77
C TYR A 349 -1.77 -9.62 8.54
N VAL A 350 -2.73 -8.73 8.24
CA VAL A 350 -2.91 -7.48 8.97
C VAL A 350 -3.29 -7.77 10.42
N SER A 351 -4.20 -8.70 10.68
CA SER A 351 -4.58 -9.08 12.04
C SER A 351 -3.44 -9.75 12.80
N SER A 352 -2.61 -10.58 12.13
CA SER A 352 -1.40 -11.18 12.70
C SER A 352 -0.34 -10.12 13.02
N PHE A 353 -0.12 -9.16 12.13
CA PHE A 353 0.80 -8.05 12.35
C PHE A 353 0.33 -7.15 13.49
N LEU A 354 -0.95 -6.77 13.47
CA LEU A 354 -1.55 -5.95 14.52
C LEU A 354 -1.53 -6.68 15.88
N LYS A 355 -1.77 -7.99 15.88
CA LYS A 355 -1.66 -8.83 17.08
C LYS A 355 -0.22 -8.96 17.59
N SER A 356 0.75 -9.05 16.67
CA SER A 356 2.18 -9.06 17.05
C SER A 356 2.65 -7.68 17.52
N ALA A 357 2.20 -6.60 16.88
CA ALA A 357 2.44 -5.23 17.31
C ALA A 357 1.77 -4.92 18.66
N GLU A 358 0.54 -5.39 18.87
CA GLU A 358 -0.16 -5.30 20.15
C GLU A 358 0.56 -6.10 21.25
N LYS A 359 1.06 -7.28 20.92
CA LYS A 359 1.89 -8.10 21.83
C LYS A 359 3.23 -7.41 22.15
N GLU A 360 3.87 -6.81 21.16
CA GLU A 360 5.14 -6.07 21.34
C GLU A 360 4.93 -4.80 22.18
N VAL A 361 3.83 -4.07 21.92
CA VAL A 361 3.38 -2.94 22.75
C VAL A 361 3.03 -3.40 24.16
N THR A 362 2.43 -4.58 24.32
CA THR A 362 2.12 -5.15 25.63
C THR A 362 3.38 -5.58 26.37
N ILE A 363 4.33 -6.24 25.68
CA ILE A 363 5.65 -6.61 26.25
C ILE A 363 6.43 -5.37 26.64
N SER A 364 6.54 -4.38 25.75
CA SER A 364 7.21 -3.10 26.05
C SER A 364 6.56 -2.35 27.22
N ARG A 365 5.23 -2.46 27.38
CA ARG A 365 4.51 -1.93 28.54
C ARG A 365 4.77 -2.72 29.80
N GLU A 366 4.85 -4.04 29.69
CA GLU A 366 5.21 -4.91 30.82
C GLU A 366 6.66 -4.66 31.25
N GLU A 367 7.59 -4.52 30.31
CA GLU A 367 8.99 -4.14 30.57
C GLU A 367 9.07 -2.75 31.18
N ALA A 368 8.37 -1.76 30.64
CA ALA A 368 8.31 -0.41 31.21
C ALA A 368 7.64 -0.38 32.60
N LYS A 369 6.65 -1.26 32.84
CA LYS A 369 6.08 -1.47 34.18
C LYS A 369 7.09 -2.17 35.12
N MET A 370 7.81 -3.15 34.60
CA MET A 370 8.86 -3.85 35.36
C MET A 370 10.05 -2.90 35.69
N GLU A 371 10.45 -2.07 34.74
CA GLU A 371 11.49 -1.06 34.95
C GLU A 371 11.04 0.02 35.95
N LYS A 372 9.78 0.48 35.84
CA LYS A 372 9.16 1.36 36.84
C LYS A 372 9.03 0.67 38.23
N ARG A 373 8.68 -0.62 38.28
CA ARG A 373 8.70 -1.39 39.53
C ARG A 373 10.10 -1.55 40.08
N ARG A 374 11.10 -1.83 39.24
CA ARG A 374 12.52 -1.86 39.66
C ARG A 374 12.97 -0.48 40.17
N GLY A 375 12.64 0.58 39.45
CA GLY A 375 12.90 1.96 39.87
C GLY A 375 12.22 2.32 41.21
N LEU A 376 10.98 1.88 41.41
CA LEU A 376 10.27 2.02 42.68
C LEU A 376 10.90 1.19 43.81
N ILE A 377 11.38 -0.02 43.52
CA ILE A 377 12.09 -0.88 44.48
C ILE A 377 13.44 -0.26 44.84
N TYR A 378 14.20 0.28 43.86
CA TYR A 378 15.44 0.98 44.11
C TYR A 378 15.21 2.32 44.84
N LEU A 379 14.14 3.06 44.52
CA LEU A 379 13.72 4.25 45.25
C LEU A 379 13.27 3.92 46.68
N ALA A 380 12.51 2.83 46.87
CA ALA A 380 12.11 2.35 48.18
C ALA A 380 13.30 1.88 49.02
N PHE A 381 14.27 1.19 48.37
CA PHE A 381 15.52 0.76 49.03
C PHE A 381 16.43 1.96 49.34
N GLY A 382 16.54 2.91 48.44
CA GLY A 382 17.26 4.18 48.66
C GLY A 382 16.60 5.02 49.77
N LEU A 383 15.25 5.12 49.76
CA LEU A 383 14.49 5.76 50.84
C LEU A 383 14.66 5.03 52.18
N PHE A 384 14.71 3.69 52.17
CA PHE A 384 14.97 2.90 53.38
C PHE A 384 16.38 3.17 53.93
N LEU A 385 17.41 3.26 53.06
CA LEU A 385 18.78 3.62 53.44
C LEU A 385 18.87 5.07 53.94
N ILE A 386 18.16 6.00 53.30
CA ILE A 386 18.08 7.40 53.73
C ILE A 386 17.31 7.51 55.05
N LEU A 387 16.24 6.74 55.22
CA LEU A 387 15.53 6.68 56.50
C LEU A 387 16.34 6.02 57.61
N LEU A 388 17.20 5.02 57.27
CA LEU A 388 18.12 4.39 58.22
C LEU A 388 19.24 5.36 58.64
N THR A 389 19.78 6.12 57.69
CA THR A 389 20.76 7.17 57.97
C THR A 389 20.15 8.42 58.58
N ALA A 390 18.89 8.75 58.17
CA ALA A 390 18.14 9.87 58.74
C ALA A 390 17.55 9.56 60.13
N ALA A 391 17.24 8.29 60.44
CA ALA A 391 16.85 7.88 61.77
C ALA A 391 18.00 8.10 62.82
N ILE A 392 19.22 8.11 62.33
CA ILE A 392 20.42 8.47 63.12
C ILE A 392 20.58 10.01 63.27
N LEU A 393 20.09 10.79 62.27
CA LEU A 393 20.27 12.24 62.20
C LEU A 393 19.00 13.07 62.50
N ILE A 394 17.80 12.48 62.51
CA ILE A 394 16.53 13.23 62.48
C ILE A 394 15.62 12.88 63.67
N ILE A 395 16.09 12.99 64.90
CA ILE A 395 15.14 13.07 66.03
C ILE A 395 14.60 14.52 66.23
N VAL A 396 15.15 15.50 65.56
CA VAL A 396 14.83 16.91 65.87
C VAL A 396 14.12 17.73 64.72
N GLN A 397 14.11 17.28 63.44
CA GLN A 397 13.54 18.12 62.36
C GLN A 397 12.36 17.47 61.56
N GLN A 398 11.71 16.45 62.06
CA GLN A 398 10.87 15.50 61.35
C GLN A 398 9.50 15.98 60.82
N LYS A 399 8.83 16.90 61.38
CA LYS A 399 7.42 17.17 61.07
C LYS A 399 7.16 18.10 59.88
N ARG A 400 8.04 18.96 59.50
CA ARG A 400 7.79 19.94 58.39
C ARG A 400 8.17 19.46 57.01
N ARG A 401 9.14 18.56 56.85
CA ARG A 401 9.56 18.04 55.54
C ARG A 401 8.70 16.88 55.01
N GLN A 402 8.11 16.08 55.89
CA GLN A 402 7.29 14.92 55.49
C GLN A 402 6.03 15.32 54.71
N MET A 403 5.37 16.39 55.09
CA MET A 403 4.13 16.84 54.41
C MET A 403 4.35 17.37 52.99
N ALA A 404 5.51 17.93 52.68
CA ALA A 404 5.83 18.44 51.35
C ALA A 404 6.14 17.30 50.37
N ILE A 405 6.85 16.24 50.83
CA ILE A 405 7.22 15.08 49.99
C ILE A 405 6.00 14.24 49.63
N ILE A 406 5.05 14.09 50.55
CA ILE A 406 3.80 13.35 50.32
C ILE A 406 2.94 14.06 49.24
N LYS A 407 2.82 15.40 49.31
CA LYS A 407 2.07 16.21 48.36
C LYS A 407 2.62 16.15 46.93
N GLU A 408 3.96 16.07 46.81
CA GLU A 408 4.63 16.01 45.51
C GLU A 408 4.53 14.61 44.88
N SER A 409 4.59 13.56 45.72
CA SER A 409 4.34 12.17 45.30
C SER A 409 2.91 11.94 44.83
N GLU A 410 1.92 12.50 45.53
CA GLU A 410 0.51 12.43 45.12
C GLU A 410 0.25 13.16 43.80
N LYS A 411 0.88 14.30 43.57
CA LYS A 411 0.79 15.04 42.31
C LYS A 411 1.42 14.26 41.15
N SER A 412 2.58 13.64 41.39
CA SER A 412 3.26 12.80 40.38
C SER A 412 2.48 11.50 40.05
N ALA A 413 1.82 10.92 41.05
CA ALA A 413 0.95 9.74 40.83
C ALA A 413 -0.30 10.09 40.01
N LEU A 414 -0.90 11.26 40.26
CA LEU A 414 -2.07 11.74 39.52
C LEU A 414 -1.73 12.06 38.05
N GLU A 415 -0.58 12.68 37.79
CA GLU A 415 -0.11 12.96 36.43
C GLU A 415 0.18 11.67 35.63
N LYS A 416 0.73 10.64 36.31
CA LYS A 416 0.96 9.33 35.67
C LYS A 416 -0.34 8.57 35.38
N GLN A 417 -1.34 8.67 36.28
CA GLN A 417 -2.67 8.11 36.03
C GLN A 417 -3.35 8.79 34.83
N LEU A 418 -3.26 10.10 34.72
CA LEU A 418 -3.84 10.84 33.60
C LEU A 418 -3.18 10.51 32.25
N LEU A 419 -1.88 10.28 32.24
CA LEU A 419 -1.14 9.87 31.03
C LEU A 419 -1.54 8.45 30.59
N PHE A 420 -1.70 7.54 31.54
CA PHE A 420 -2.12 6.18 31.29
C PHE A 420 -3.55 6.10 30.73
N GLU A 421 -4.46 6.90 31.29
CA GLU A 421 -5.85 6.98 30.82
C GLU A 421 -5.97 7.51 29.38
N LYS A 422 -5.18 8.54 29.03
CA LYS A 422 -5.09 9.05 27.65
C LYS A 422 -4.55 8.01 26.67
N THR A 423 -3.59 7.22 27.08
CA THR A 423 -3.00 6.17 26.22
C THR A 423 -3.99 5.04 25.95
N ILE A 424 -4.77 4.63 26.97
CA ILE A 424 -5.85 3.63 26.78
C ILE A 424 -6.96 4.15 25.85
N GLN A 425 -7.34 5.42 25.97
CA GLN A 425 -8.35 6.00 25.09
C GLN A 425 -7.90 6.02 23.62
N GLN A 426 -6.62 6.33 23.36
CA GLN A 426 -6.05 6.30 22.02
C GLN A 426 -6.08 4.90 21.41
N ILE A 427 -5.69 3.88 22.19
CA ILE A 427 -5.69 2.48 21.74
C ILE A 427 -7.10 1.97 21.46
N ASN A 428 -8.08 2.33 22.32
CA ASN A 428 -9.46 1.94 22.09
C ASN A 428 -10.05 2.58 20.84
N ALA A 429 -9.69 3.83 20.55
CA ALA A 429 -10.11 4.52 19.33
C ALA A 429 -9.48 3.89 18.07
N GLU A 430 -8.20 3.49 18.15
CA GLU A 430 -7.48 2.83 17.05
C GLU A 430 -8.07 1.45 16.74
N LYS A 431 -8.34 0.66 17.79
CA LYS A 431 -8.99 -0.66 17.69
C LYS A 431 -10.39 -0.58 17.07
N HIS A 432 -11.15 0.48 17.35
CA HIS A 432 -12.49 0.67 16.78
C HIS A 432 -12.43 0.91 15.25
N LYS A 433 -11.41 1.66 14.80
CA LYS A 433 -11.17 1.91 13.37
C LYS A 433 -10.75 0.65 12.62
N GLU A 434 -9.94 -0.20 13.25
CA GLU A 434 -9.50 -1.46 12.68
C GLU A 434 -10.66 -2.45 12.47
N VAL A 435 -11.58 -2.53 13.44
CA VAL A 435 -12.78 -3.37 13.34
C VAL A 435 -13.66 -2.93 12.18
N LEU A 436 -13.81 -1.62 11.96
CA LEU A 436 -14.60 -1.11 10.84
C LEU A 436 -13.96 -1.48 9.49
N ALA A 437 -12.64 -1.29 9.37
CA ALA A 437 -11.90 -1.64 8.16
C ALA A 437 -11.89 -3.16 7.87
N ALA A 438 -11.93 -3.99 8.91
CA ALA A 438 -12.08 -5.43 8.77
C ALA A 438 -13.47 -5.82 8.23
N LYS A 439 -14.52 -5.20 8.75
CA LYS A 439 -15.90 -5.40 8.26
C LYS A 439 -16.09 -4.98 6.80
N GLU A 440 -15.50 -3.87 6.37
CA GLU A 440 -15.54 -3.44 4.96
C GLU A 440 -14.90 -4.46 4.02
N ARG A 441 -13.79 -5.08 4.44
CA ARG A 441 -13.12 -6.13 3.66
C ARG A 441 -13.94 -7.39 3.57
N GLU A 442 -14.64 -7.76 4.64
CA GLU A 442 -15.53 -8.92 4.69
C GLU A 442 -16.68 -8.75 3.68
N VAL A 443 -17.34 -7.59 3.64
CA VAL A 443 -18.39 -7.28 2.68
C VAL A 443 -17.88 -7.39 1.24
N THR A 444 -16.67 -6.88 0.98
CA THR A 444 -16.05 -6.97 -0.34
C THR A 444 -15.75 -8.42 -0.74
N SER A 445 -15.26 -9.23 0.22
CA SER A 445 -15.00 -10.66 0.00
C SER A 445 -16.26 -11.44 -0.35
N TYR A 446 -17.33 -11.25 0.42
CA TYR A 446 -18.61 -11.90 0.13
C TYR A 446 -19.13 -11.59 -1.28
N SER A 447 -18.96 -10.36 -1.70
CA SER A 447 -19.42 -9.94 -3.02
C SER A 447 -18.64 -10.59 -4.16
N LEU A 448 -17.33 -10.75 -4.00
CA LEU A 448 -16.47 -11.42 -4.98
C LEU A 448 -16.75 -12.92 -5.06
N ILE A 449 -16.93 -13.58 -3.91
CA ILE A 449 -17.31 -15.00 -3.83
C ILE A 449 -18.62 -15.24 -4.57
N LEU A 450 -19.61 -14.39 -4.32
CA LEU A 450 -20.93 -14.48 -4.95
C LEU A 450 -20.83 -14.35 -6.48
N SER A 451 -20.08 -13.34 -6.95
CA SER A 451 -19.86 -13.10 -8.37
C SER A 451 -19.17 -14.29 -9.03
N ASN A 452 -18.14 -14.84 -8.39
CA ASN A 452 -17.37 -15.96 -8.94
C ASN A 452 -18.18 -17.26 -8.98
N LYS A 453 -18.89 -17.57 -7.90
CA LYS A 453 -19.82 -18.73 -7.82
C LYS A 453 -20.85 -18.68 -8.96
N ASN A 454 -21.49 -17.52 -9.17
CA ASN A 454 -22.52 -17.39 -10.17
C ASN A 454 -21.96 -17.46 -11.61
N ASN A 455 -20.74 -16.93 -11.84
CA ASN A 455 -20.07 -17.09 -13.13
C ASN A 455 -19.81 -18.58 -13.44
N VAL A 456 -19.28 -19.34 -12.48
CA VAL A 456 -19.04 -20.78 -12.64
C VAL A 456 -20.35 -21.53 -12.90
N LEU A 457 -21.41 -21.23 -12.14
CA LEU A 457 -22.71 -21.86 -12.36
C LEU A 457 -23.31 -21.53 -13.74
N GLN A 458 -23.11 -20.30 -14.24
CA GLN A 458 -23.54 -19.92 -15.60
C GLN A 458 -22.74 -20.64 -16.68
N GLU A 459 -21.43 -20.81 -16.48
CA GLU A 459 -20.56 -21.57 -17.38
C GLU A 459 -21.01 -23.02 -17.44
N VAL A 460 -21.16 -23.67 -16.27
CA VAL A 460 -21.68 -25.06 -16.17
C VAL A 460 -23.07 -25.17 -16.78
N LEU A 461 -23.95 -24.18 -16.60
CA LEU A 461 -25.28 -24.14 -17.21
C LEU A 461 -25.18 -24.07 -18.73
N SER A 462 -24.24 -23.27 -19.25
CA SER A 462 -24.03 -23.13 -20.70
C SER A 462 -23.51 -24.42 -21.31
N GLU A 463 -22.54 -25.07 -20.67
CA GLU A 463 -21.99 -26.36 -21.11
C GLU A 463 -23.03 -27.48 -21.00
N THR A 464 -23.77 -27.52 -19.89
CA THR A 464 -24.86 -28.49 -19.71
C THR A 464 -25.92 -28.32 -20.79
N ARG A 465 -26.25 -27.08 -21.20
CA ARG A 465 -27.19 -26.85 -22.32
C ARG A 465 -26.68 -27.34 -23.66
N GLN A 466 -25.36 -27.33 -23.91
CA GLN A 466 -24.78 -27.87 -25.14
C GLN A 466 -24.89 -29.41 -25.19
N LEU A 467 -24.79 -30.06 -24.02
CA LEU A 467 -24.96 -31.52 -23.91
C LEU A 467 -26.35 -32.00 -24.38
N LYS A 468 -27.37 -31.13 -24.36
CA LYS A 468 -28.69 -31.45 -24.83
C LYS A 468 -28.72 -31.94 -26.29
N LYS A 469 -27.76 -31.52 -27.10
CA LYS A 469 -27.66 -31.89 -28.53
C LYS A 469 -27.19 -33.33 -28.77
N VAL A 470 -26.67 -34.00 -27.71
CA VAL A 470 -26.01 -35.31 -27.81
C VAL A 470 -26.65 -36.33 -26.85
N LEU A 471 -27.68 -35.92 -26.11
CA LEU A 471 -28.33 -36.76 -25.10
C LEU A 471 -29.31 -37.81 -25.71
N ASN A 472 -29.15 -39.02 -25.24
CA ASN A 472 -30.11 -40.11 -25.54
C ASN A 472 -31.45 -39.86 -24.80
N PRO A 473 -32.59 -40.34 -25.36
CA PRO A 473 -33.92 -40.10 -24.78
C PRO A 473 -34.10 -40.53 -23.31
N GLY A 474 -33.29 -41.47 -22.82
CA GLY A 474 -33.33 -41.92 -21.42
C GLY A 474 -32.66 -40.95 -20.39
N ALA A 475 -31.89 -40.00 -20.85
CA ALA A 475 -31.18 -39.08 -19.96
C ALA A 475 -31.86 -37.70 -19.79
N GLU A 476 -32.99 -37.46 -20.44
CA GLU A 476 -33.72 -36.19 -20.43
C GLU A 476 -34.15 -35.74 -19.04
N THR A 477 -34.57 -36.69 -18.18
CA THR A 477 -34.98 -36.39 -16.78
C THR A 477 -33.80 -35.97 -15.93
N ALA A 478 -32.66 -36.64 -16.08
CA ALA A 478 -31.43 -36.27 -15.35
C ALA A 478 -30.92 -34.89 -15.81
N TYR A 479 -30.96 -34.64 -17.12
CA TYR A 479 -30.61 -33.33 -17.67
C TYR A 479 -31.50 -32.21 -17.13
N ARG A 480 -32.82 -32.39 -17.11
CA ARG A 480 -33.77 -31.41 -16.53
C ARG A 480 -33.51 -31.16 -15.04
N ASN A 481 -33.22 -32.22 -14.31
CA ASN A 481 -32.90 -32.10 -12.86
C ASN A 481 -31.60 -31.30 -12.66
N ILE A 482 -30.57 -31.55 -13.44
CA ILE A 482 -29.31 -30.79 -13.39
C ILE A 482 -29.58 -29.32 -13.69
N ILE A 483 -30.25 -29.02 -14.80
CA ILE A 483 -30.62 -27.64 -15.19
C ILE A 483 -31.44 -26.95 -14.09
N LYS A 484 -32.41 -27.68 -13.51
CA LYS A 484 -33.24 -27.18 -12.43
C LYS A 484 -32.39 -26.87 -11.20
N THR A 485 -31.53 -27.79 -10.80
CA THR A 485 -30.65 -27.62 -9.63
C THR A 485 -29.71 -26.42 -9.81
N ILE A 486 -29.12 -26.23 -10.99
CA ILE A 486 -28.26 -25.09 -11.28
C ILE A 486 -29.06 -23.77 -11.22
N ASN A 487 -30.24 -23.73 -11.84
CA ASN A 487 -31.11 -22.56 -11.85
C ASN A 487 -31.64 -22.22 -10.44
N ASP A 488 -31.96 -23.23 -9.62
CA ASP A 488 -32.39 -23.02 -8.23
C ASP A 488 -31.26 -22.43 -7.40
N ASN A 489 -30.02 -22.86 -7.62
CA ASN A 489 -28.84 -22.30 -6.94
C ASN A 489 -28.47 -20.87 -7.43
N LEU A 490 -28.74 -20.55 -8.69
CA LEU A 490 -28.57 -19.20 -9.22
C LEU A 490 -29.64 -18.21 -8.74
N ASN A 491 -30.87 -18.69 -8.45
CA ASN A 491 -32.02 -17.84 -8.13
C ASN A 491 -32.34 -17.75 -6.63
N LYS A 492 -31.85 -18.71 -5.82
CA LYS A 492 -32.09 -18.78 -4.37
C LYS A 492 -30.77 -18.77 -3.62
N ASP A 493 -30.09 -17.64 -3.63
CA ASP A 493 -28.80 -17.55 -2.95
C ASP A 493 -28.92 -16.90 -1.58
N PRO A 494 -28.82 -17.70 -0.47
CA PRO A 494 -28.82 -17.16 0.90
C PRO A 494 -27.67 -16.16 1.13
N GLU A 495 -26.63 -16.21 0.30
CA GLU A 495 -25.46 -15.36 0.46
C GLU A 495 -25.71 -13.92 -0.02
N GLN A 496 -26.68 -13.70 -0.90
CA GLN A 496 -27.13 -12.35 -1.24
C GLN A 496 -27.74 -11.64 -0.01
N HIS A 497 -28.47 -12.37 0.82
CA HIS A 497 -29.02 -11.85 2.08
C HIS A 497 -27.89 -11.55 3.09
N LYS A 498 -26.88 -12.41 3.16
CA LYS A 498 -25.71 -12.18 4.02
C LYS A 498 -24.94 -10.94 3.59
N PHE A 499 -24.69 -10.78 2.28
CA PHE A 499 -24.05 -9.56 1.77
C PHE A 499 -24.84 -8.31 2.19
N MET A 500 -26.15 -8.29 1.97
CA MET A 500 -26.97 -7.13 2.33
C MET A 500 -26.97 -6.85 3.83
N TYR A 501 -26.97 -7.91 4.65
CA TYR A 501 -26.87 -7.78 6.09
C TYR A 501 -25.55 -7.12 6.51
N HIS A 502 -24.41 -7.67 6.08
CA HIS A 502 -23.08 -7.12 6.41
C HIS A 502 -22.83 -5.74 5.78
N PHE A 503 -23.35 -5.53 4.57
CA PHE A 503 -23.28 -4.20 3.95
C PHE A 503 -24.00 -3.14 4.79
N ASN A 504 -25.17 -3.48 5.34
CA ASN A 504 -25.93 -2.56 6.20
C ASN A 504 -25.26 -2.34 7.57
N GLU A 505 -24.52 -3.32 8.09
CA GLU A 505 -23.71 -3.15 9.30
C GLU A 505 -22.58 -2.13 9.10
N VAL A 506 -21.98 -2.08 7.89
CA VAL A 506 -20.88 -1.17 7.56
C VAL A 506 -21.40 0.19 7.09
N HIS A 507 -22.55 0.21 6.44
CA HIS A 507 -23.17 1.40 5.87
C HIS A 507 -24.64 1.56 6.33
N PRO A 508 -24.89 1.75 7.63
CA PRO A 508 -26.25 1.66 8.20
C PRO A 508 -27.23 2.69 7.61
N ASP A 509 -26.75 3.86 7.22
CA ASP A 509 -27.61 4.93 6.70
C ASP A 509 -27.75 4.93 5.18
N PHE A 510 -27.02 4.06 4.47
CA PHE A 510 -26.94 4.13 3.01
C PHE A 510 -28.30 3.97 2.34
N PHE A 511 -29.07 2.95 2.73
CA PHE A 511 -30.38 2.70 2.13
C PHE A 511 -31.43 3.72 2.52
N THR A 512 -31.38 4.20 3.76
CA THR A 512 -32.27 5.25 4.25
C THR A 512 -32.04 6.52 3.47
N LYS A 513 -30.81 7.00 3.37
CA LYS A 513 -30.44 8.19 2.60
C LYS A 513 -30.81 8.09 1.12
N LEU A 514 -30.62 6.91 0.50
CA LEU A 514 -31.03 6.70 -0.90
C LEU A 514 -32.54 6.71 -1.07
N LYS A 515 -33.30 6.15 -0.13
CA LYS A 515 -34.77 6.17 -0.17
C LYS A 515 -35.33 7.56 0.09
N ASP A 516 -34.71 8.33 0.97
CA ASP A 516 -35.09 9.73 1.22
C ASP A 516 -34.88 10.58 -0.04
N LEU A 517 -33.83 10.30 -0.79
CA LEU A 517 -33.51 11.03 -2.02
C LEU A 517 -34.40 10.59 -3.20
N CYS A 518 -34.78 9.31 -3.25
CA CYS A 518 -35.61 8.74 -4.30
C CYS A 518 -36.51 7.63 -3.74
N PRO A 519 -37.72 7.97 -3.25
CA PRO A 519 -38.66 7.00 -2.67
C PRO A 519 -39.08 5.86 -3.61
N ASP A 520 -39.03 6.11 -4.94
CA ASP A 520 -39.41 5.14 -5.98
C ASP A 520 -38.36 4.07 -6.26
N LEU A 521 -37.28 4.00 -5.49
CA LEU A 521 -36.29 2.94 -5.63
C LEU A 521 -36.84 1.62 -5.10
N THR A 522 -36.93 0.65 -6.00
CA THR A 522 -37.30 -0.72 -5.63
C THR A 522 -36.16 -1.37 -4.83
N GLU A 523 -36.48 -2.44 -4.08
CA GLU A 523 -35.48 -3.22 -3.34
C GLU A 523 -34.33 -3.70 -4.24
N ASN A 524 -34.66 -4.11 -5.47
CA ASN A 524 -33.65 -4.50 -6.46
C ASN A 524 -32.77 -3.31 -6.89
N ASN A 525 -33.34 -2.11 -7.00
CA ASN A 525 -32.57 -0.89 -7.28
C ASN A 525 -31.56 -0.60 -6.14
N LEU A 526 -31.99 -0.72 -4.89
CA LEU A 526 -31.13 -0.52 -3.71
C LEU A 526 -29.99 -1.54 -3.64
N ARG A 527 -30.28 -2.80 -3.96
CA ARG A 527 -29.27 -3.86 -4.04
C ARG A 527 -28.22 -3.55 -5.11
N ILE A 528 -28.65 -3.14 -6.29
CA ILE A 528 -27.75 -2.73 -7.36
C ILE A 528 -26.88 -1.54 -6.94
N CYS A 529 -27.46 -0.57 -6.24
CA CYS A 529 -26.69 0.56 -5.69
C CYS A 529 -25.65 0.12 -4.67
N ALA A 530 -25.96 -0.84 -3.79
CA ALA A 530 -25.01 -1.39 -2.84
C ALA A 530 -23.81 -2.05 -3.54
N TYR A 531 -24.05 -2.84 -4.60
CA TYR A 531 -22.99 -3.45 -5.38
C TYR A 531 -22.11 -2.41 -6.07
N PHE A 532 -22.68 -1.36 -6.65
CA PHE A 532 -21.90 -0.28 -7.27
C PHE A 532 -21.14 0.56 -6.24
N LYS A 533 -21.69 0.80 -5.05
CA LYS A 533 -20.96 1.44 -3.95
C LYS A 533 -19.71 0.64 -3.57
N MET A 534 -19.80 -0.69 -3.57
CA MET A 534 -18.66 -1.58 -3.34
C MET A 534 -17.70 -1.68 -4.54
N GLY A 535 -17.91 -0.89 -5.60
CA GLY A 535 -17.03 -0.81 -6.75
C GLY A 535 -17.14 -1.95 -7.74
N MET A 536 -18.25 -2.69 -7.73
CA MET A 536 -18.42 -3.81 -8.64
C MET A 536 -18.70 -3.36 -10.07
N SER A 537 -18.08 -4.07 -11.02
CA SER A 537 -18.32 -3.89 -12.45
C SER A 537 -19.71 -4.37 -12.86
N ASN A 538 -20.23 -3.87 -13.98
CA ASN A 538 -21.49 -4.34 -14.56
C ASN A 538 -21.51 -5.87 -14.78
N LYS A 539 -20.37 -6.47 -15.10
CA LYS A 539 -20.22 -7.92 -15.30
C LYS A 539 -20.39 -8.69 -13.98
N GLN A 540 -19.79 -8.20 -12.91
CA GLN A 540 -19.92 -8.81 -11.57
C GLN A 540 -21.35 -8.70 -11.05
N VAL A 541 -21.96 -7.52 -11.17
CA VAL A 541 -23.36 -7.32 -10.78
C VAL A 541 -24.30 -8.22 -11.61
N ALA A 542 -24.06 -8.36 -12.90
CA ALA A 542 -24.79 -9.26 -13.78
C ALA A 542 -24.69 -10.72 -13.32
N ALA A 543 -23.49 -11.16 -12.96
CA ALA A 543 -23.24 -12.50 -12.43
C ALA A 543 -23.96 -12.73 -11.09
N ILE A 544 -23.89 -11.78 -10.16
CA ILE A 544 -24.52 -11.88 -8.85
C ILE A 544 -26.05 -11.94 -8.97
N LEU A 545 -26.61 -11.13 -9.86
CA LEU A 545 -28.07 -11.04 -10.04
C LEU A 545 -28.62 -12.07 -11.05
N ASN A 546 -27.75 -12.86 -11.68
CA ASN A 546 -28.11 -13.83 -12.72
C ASN A 546 -28.89 -13.20 -13.88
N ILE A 547 -28.44 -12.04 -14.36
CA ILE A 547 -29.04 -11.31 -15.48
C ILE A 547 -27.98 -10.96 -16.52
N SER A 548 -28.40 -10.54 -17.72
CA SER A 548 -27.45 -10.13 -18.75
C SER A 548 -26.72 -8.82 -18.35
N VAL A 549 -25.47 -8.69 -18.78
CA VAL A 549 -24.68 -7.45 -18.58
C VAL A 549 -25.41 -6.25 -19.18
N GLU A 550 -26.12 -6.45 -20.27
CA GLU A 550 -26.92 -5.42 -20.91
C GLU A 550 -28.12 -5.00 -20.03
N THR A 551 -28.73 -5.95 -19.35
CA THR A 551 -29.80 -5.67 -18.36
C THR A 551 -29.25 -4.81 -17.20
N VAL A 552 -28.03 -5.09 -16.74
CA VAL A 552 -27.38 -4.28 -15.69
C VAL A 552 -27.06 -2.87 -16.20
N LYS A 553 -26.52 -2.73 -17.40
CA LYS A 553 -26.25 -1.42 -18.02
C LYS A 553 -27.54 -0.59 -18.16
N ASN A 554 -28.61 -1.21 -18.64
CA ASN A 554 -29.90 -0.58 -18.73
C ASN A 554 -30.49 -0.24 -17.35
N GLY A 555 -30.25 -1.08 -16.35
CA GLY A 555 -30.57 -0.84 -14.96
C GLY A 555 -29.81 0.36 -14.40
N ARG A 556 -28.50 0.41 -14.65
CA ARG A 556 -27.63 1.52 -14.27
C ARG A 556 -28.06 2.86 -14.90
N TYR A 557 -28.37 2.84 -16.18
CA TYR A 557 -28.91 4.03 -16.87
C TYR A 557 -30.22 4.52 -16.22
N ARG A 558 -31.15 3.58 -15.94
CA ARG A 558 -32.41 3.91 -15.26
C ARG A 558 -32.20 4.41 -13.84
N LEU A 559 -31.24 3.85 -13.11
CA LEU A 559 -30.86 4.32 -11.78
C LEU A 559 -30.29 5.75 -11.82
N LYS A 560 -29.37 6.02 -12.76
CA LYS A 560 -28.83 7.34 -12.98
C LYS A 560 -29.95 8.37 -13.24
N LYS A 561 -30.93 8.01 -14.07
CA LYS A 561 -32.08 8.84 -14.36
C LYS A 561 -33.00 9.03 -13.14
N LYS A 562 -33.28 7.96 -12.38
CA LYS A 562 -34.09 8.02 -11.15
C LYS A 562 -33.44 8.90 -10.08
N LEU A 563 -32.14 8.78 -9.91
CA LEU A 563 -31.34 9.58 -8.97
C LEU A 563 -31.08 11.01 -9.48
N ARG A 564 -31.62 11.38 -10.65
CA ARG A 564 -31.50 12.70 -11.29
C ARG A 564 -30.05 13.16 -11.49
N LEU A 565 -29.15 12.23 -11.75
CA LEU A 565 -27.74 12.53 -12.03
C LEU A 565 -27.58 13.09 -13.45
N GLY A 566 -26.80 14.15 -13.60
CA GLY A 566 -26.45 14.78 -14.88
C GLY A 566 -25.66 13.85 -15.79
N GLU A 567 -25.51 14.18 -17.07
CA GLU A 567 -24.78 13.35 -18.04
C GLU A 567 -23.32 13.13 -17.64
N ASP A 568 -22.69 14.13 -17.07
CA ASP A 568 -21.28 14.10 -16.65
C ASP A 568 -21.04 13.46 -15.26
N GLN A 569 -22.10 13.17 -14.50
CA GLN A 569 -21.95 12.58 -13.16
C GLN A 569 -21.86 11.06 -13.24
N ASN A 570 -20.82 10.51 -12.63
CA ASN A 570 -20.68 9.07 -12.52
C ASN A 570 -21.52 8.52 -11.37
N LEU A 571 -22.34 7.50 -11.66
CA LEU A 571 -23.18 6.84 -10.65
C LEU A 571 -22.35 6.23 -9.50
N ASP A 572 -21.22 5.65 -9.81
CA ASP A 572 -20.39 4.97 -8.79
C ASP A 572 -19.78 5.98 -7.82
N ASP A 573 -19.29 7.11 -8.33
CA ASP A 573 -18.73 8.17 -7.50
C ASP A 573 -19.81 8.81 -6.62
N PHE A 574 -21.00 8.98 -7.18
CA PHE A 574 -22.17 9.44 -6.43
C PHE A 574 -22.52 8.48 -5.29
N LEU A 575 -22.61 7.17 -5.57
CA LEU A 575 -22.94 6.18 -4.55
C LEU A 575 -21.84 6.02 -3.48
N ARG A 576 -20.59 6.26 -3.83
CA ARG A 576 -19.48 6.25 -2.88
C ARG A 576 -19.51 7.43 -1.92
N SER A 577 -20.09 8.55 -2.31
CA SER A 577 -20.19 9.73 -1.46
C SER A 577 -21.24 9.60 -0.34
N PHE A 578 -22.12 8.57 -0.39
CA PHE A 578 -23.04 8.21 0.68
C PHE A 578 -22.33 7.39 1.75
#